data_c16c6f57de57c115028898d178123207
#
_entry.id   c16c6f57de57c115028898d178123207
#
_cell.length_a   1.000
_cell.length_b   1.000
_cell.length_c   1.000
_cell.angle_alpha   90.00
_cell.angle_beta   90.00
_cell.angle_gamma   90.00
#
_symmetry.space_group_name_H-M   'P 1'
#
loop_
_entity.id
_entity.type
_entity.pdbx_description
1 polymer ?
#
loop_
_entity_poly.entity_id
_entity_poly.type
_entity_poly.pdbx_seq_one_letter_code
_entity_poly.pdbx_strand_id
1 'polypeptide(L)'
;NGVDIEAYEKSVHGKIKRDDLGIPDNAFVVGMVGRISSQKAPDVFIQMAKLVKLEISNAYFVIVGNGKQENEIRKYAKKNGLSDRLYITGWVDNPMNYVELFDVACLLSRWEGFGLVLPEYMMAGKPIVASRVDAIPSIIEDGENGLLVEVDDAAGASKAVLQIHKNNELREKLIVHGLQDVY
;
A
#
# COMPACT_ATOMS: atom_id res chain seq x y z
N ASN A 1 5.42 -21.68 6.45
CA ASN A 1 5.24 -21.60 4.99
C ASN A 1 5.98 -20.37 4.49
N GLY A 2 7.26 -20.59 4.15
CA GLY A 2 8.09 -19.53 3.58
C GLY A 2 7.53 -19.09 2.23
N VAL A 3 7.62 -17.81 1.95
CA VAL A 3 7.33 -17.27 0.63
C VAL A 3 8.42 -17.74 -0.32
N ASP A 4 8.03 -18.22 -1.49
CA ASP A 4 8.99 -18.66 -2.52
C ASP A 4 9.57 -17.42 -3.20
N ILE A 5 10.74 -17.01 -2.71
CA ILE A 5 11.44 -15.80 -3.15
C ILE A 5 11.87 -15.90 -4.62
N GLU A 6 12.36 -17.08 -5.02
CA GLU A 6 12.82 -17.29 -6.39
C GLU A 6 11.65 -17.22 -7.39
N ALA A 7 10.50 -17.80 -7.03
CA ALA A 7 9.29 -17.70 -7.83
C ALA A 7 8.79 -16.26 -7.89
N TYR A 8 8.88 -15.53 -6.77
CA TYR A 8 8.52 -14.11 -6.72
C TYR A 8 9.39 -13.29 -7.69
N GLU A 9 10.70 -13.39 -7.58
CA GLU A 9 11.64 -12.63 -8.42
C GLU A 9 11.43 -12.88 -9.91
N LYS A 10 11.18 -14.12 -10.30
CA LYS A 10 10.90 -14.48 -11.71
C LYS A 10 9.55 -13.98 -12.21
N SER A 11 8.60 -13.75 -11.30
CA SER A 11 7.22 -13.43 -11.67
C SER A 11 6.94 -11.94 -11.90
N VAL A 12 7.75 -11.04 -11.33
CA VAL A 12 7.35 -9.62 -11.19
C VAL A 12 8.12 -8.62 -12.02
N HIS A 13 9.35 -8.89 -12.43
CA HIS A 13 10.18 -7.84 -13.04
C HIS A 13 9.68 -7.34 -14.40
N GLY A 14 9.39 -6.03 -14.45
CA GLY A 14 9.20 -5.26 -15.67
C GLY A 14 7.92 -5.52 -16.45
N LYS A 15 6.95 -6.25 -15.88
CA LYS A 15 5.72 -6.61 -16.58
C LYS A 15 4.71 -5.47 -16.72
N ILE A 16 4.67 -4.56 -15.73
CA ILE A 16 3.77 -3.42 -15.72
C ILE A 16 4.57 -2.17 -15.40
N LYS A 17 4.28 -1.09 -16.12
CA LYS A 17 4.93 0.20 -15.93
C LYS A 17 3.90 1.22 -15.47
N ARG A 18 4.34 2.26 -14.79
CA ARG A 18 3.48 3.38 -14.37
C ARG A 18 2.73 3.99 -15.56
N ASP A 19 3.39 4.08 -16.71
CA ASP A 19 2.80 4.61 -17.93
C ASP A 19 1.56 3.81 -18.38
N ASP A 20 1.56 2.49 -18.17
CA ASP A 20 0.41 1.62 -18.46
C ASP A 20 -0.83 2.00 -17.66
N LEU A 21 -0.65 2.63 -16.49
CA LEU A 21 -1.74 3.10 -15.63
C LEU A 21 -2.00 4.61 -15.76
N GLY A 22 -1.31 5.29 -16.66
CA GLY A 22 -1.40 6.74 -16.77
C GLY A 22 -0.75 7.49 -15.60
N ILE A 23 0.19 6.86 -14.90
CA ILE A 23 0.90 7.47 -13.77
C ILE A 23 2.25 7.99 -14.27
N PRO A 24 2.58 9.28 -14.04
CA PRO A 24 3.89 9.81 -14.39
C PRO A 24 5.03 9.10 -13.68
N ASP A 25 6.17 8.95 -14.33
CA ASP A 25 7.33 8.26 -13.75
C ASP A 25 7.85 8.93 -12.47
N ASN A 26 7.71 10.24 -12.37
CA ASN A 26 8.13 11.02 -11.20
C ASN A 26 7.08 11.12 -10.11
N ALA A 27 5.92 10.47 -10.25
CA ALA A 27 4.86 10.49 -9.25
C ALA A 27 5.29 9.77 -7.97
N PHE A 28 4.70 10.19 -6.86
CA PHE A 28 4.76 9.47 -5.60
C PHE A 28 3.54 8.55 -5.51
N VAL A 29 3.75 7.24 -5.49
CA VAL A 29 2.69 6.23 -5.58
C VAL A 29 2.49 5.53 -4.26
N VAL A 30 1.27 5.60 -3.73
CA VAL A 30 0.84 4.87 -2.53
C VAL A 30 -0.17 3.82 -2.96
N GLY A 31 0.03 2.58 -2.55
CA GLY A 31 -0.85 1.50 -2.98
C GLY A 31 -1.29 0.56 -1.87
N MET A 32 -2.35 -0.17 -2.15
CA MET A 32 -2.82 -1.28 -1.33
C MET A 32 -3.19 -2.45 -2.21
N VAL A 33 -3.01 -3.66 -1.69
CA VAL A 33 -3.48 -4.90 -2.29
C VAL A 33 -4.52 -5.51 -1.38
N GLY A 34 -5.69 -5.82 -1.93
CA GLY A 34 -6.71 -6.50 -1.17
C GLY A 34 -8.09 -6.40 -1.79
N ARG A 35 -9.00 -7.14 -1.20
CA ARG A 35 -10.40 -7.09 -1.57
C ARG A 35 -10.99 -5.71 -1.24
N ILE A 36 -11.81 -5.18 -2.13
CA ILE A 36 -12.53 -3.93 -1.88
C ILE A 36 -13.75 -4.25 -1.01
N SER A 37 -13.51 -4.35 0.29
CA SER A 37 -14.47 -4.75 1.31
C SER A 37 -14.20 -3.99 2.60
N SER A 38 -15.16 -4.00 3.52
CA SER A 38 -15.04 -3.33 4.82
C SER A 38 -13.82 -3.77 5.61
N GLN A 39 -13.43 -5.05 5.49
CA GLN A 39 -12.24 -5.59 6.16
C GLN A 39 -10.96 -4.84 5.78
N LYS A 40 -10.76 -4.61 4.49
CA LYS A 40 -9.53 -3.98 3.99
C LYS A 40 -9.55 -2.44 4.05
N ALA A 41 -10.68 -1.87 4.47
CA ALA A 41 -10.87 -0.44 4.71
C ALA A 41 -10.44 0.45 3.54
N PRO A 42 -10.94 0.22 2.31
CA PRO A 42 -10.60 1.07 1.18
C PRO A 42 -11.09 2.51 1.37
N ASP A 43 -12.14 2.72 2.14
CA ASP A 43 -12.64 4.04 2.52
C ASP A 43 -11.61 4.83 3.35
N VAL A 44 -10.94 4.18 4.29
CA VAL A 44 -9.85 4.79 5.07
C VAL A 44 -8.66 5.11 4.16
N PHE A 45 -8.35 4.23 3.21
CA PHE A 45 -7.32 4.47 2.21
C PHE A 45 -7.63 5.73 1.38
N ILE A 46 -8.89 5.92 0.95
CA ILE A 46 -9.31 7.12 0.22
C ILE A 46 -9.19 8.39 1.08
N GLN A 47 -9.60 8.33 2.34
CA GLN A 47 -9.47 9.46 3.27
C GLN A 47 -7.99 9.83 3.48
N MET A 48 -7.13 8.85 3.66
CA MET A 48 -5.68 9.03 3.74
C MET A 48 -5.14 9.65 2.46
N ALA A 49 -5.56 9.13 1.30
CA ALA A 49 -5.12 9.61 -0.01
C ALA A 49 -5.46 11.10 -0.23
N LYS A 50 -6.65 11.52 0.17
CA LYS A 50 -7.04 12.91 0.12
C LYS A 50 -6.08 13.81 0.90
N LEU A 51 -5.72 13.40 2.11
CA LEU A 51 -4.80 14.15 2.97
C LEU A 51 -3.38 14.17 2.41
N VAL A 52 -2.91 13.05 1.88
CA VAL A 52 -1.58 12.96 1.25
C VAL A 52 -1.49 13.87 0.02
N LYS A 53 -2.52 13.87 -0.82
CA LYS A 53 -2.55 14.71 -2.04
C LYS A 53 -2.46 16.21 -1.71
N LEU A 54 -3.00 16.65 -0.58
CA LEU A 54 -2.89 18.04 -0.14
C LEU A 54 -1.44 18.48 0.08
N GLU A 55 -0.58 17.56 0.53
CA GLU A 55 0.83 17.84 0.83
C GLU A 55 1.76 17.47 -0.33
N ILE A 56 1.40 16.46 -1.13
CA ILE A 56 2.20 15.96 -2.24
C ILE A 56 1.36 16.06 -3.51
N SER A 57 1.57 17.11 -4.31
CA SER A 57 0.73 17.40 -5.48
C SER A 57 0.81 16.36 -6.58
N ASN A 58 1.93 15.61 -6.68
CA ASN A 58 2.11 14.54 -7.66
C ASN A 58 1.89 13.15 -7.06
N ALA A 59 1.13 13.03 -5.97
CA ALA A 59 0.75 11.75 -5.39
C ALA A 59 -0.33 11.07 -6.23
N TYR A 60 -0.14 9.76 -6.44
CA TYR A 60 -1.09 8.85 -7.11
C TYR A 60 -1.34 7.66 -6.20
N PHE A 61 -2.50 7.04 -6.38
CA PHE A 61 -2.97 5.98 -5.49
C PHE A 61 -3.46 4.79 -6.31
N VAL A 62 -3.09 3.59 -5.88
CA VAL A 62 -3.44 2.35 -6.58
C VAL A 62 -4.08 1.38 -5.60
N ILE A 63 -5.26 0.88 -5.95
CA ILE A 63 -5.91 -0.24 -5.25
C ILE A 63 -5.84 -1.44 -6.19
N VAL A 64 -5.13 -2.48 -5.76
CA VAL A 64 -4.96 -3.72 -6.51
C VAL A 64 -5.95 -4.75 -5.98
N GLY A 65 -7.01 -5.01 -6.72
CA GLY A 65 -8.06 -5.94 -6.35
C GLY A 65 -9.44 -5.50 -6.78
N ASN A 66 -10.42 -6.32 -6.43
CA ASN A 66 -11.84 -6.05 -6.67
C ASN A 66 -12.67 -6.36 -5.41
N GLY A 67 -13.97 -6.12 -5.47
CA GLY A 67 -14.87 -6.46 -4.38
C GLY A 67 -16.23 -5.80 -4.54
N LYS A 68 -17.15 -6.14 -3.66
CA LYS A 68 -18.53 -5.65 -3.70
C LYS A 68 -18.64 -4.14 -3.55
N GLN A 69 -17.68 -3.50 -2.90
CA GLN A 69 -17.72 -2.06 -2.63
C GLN A 69 -17.00 -1.21 -3.71
N GLU A 70 -16.60 -1.81 -4.83
CA GLU A 70 -15.83 -1.08 -5.86
C GLU A 70 -16.56 0.17 -6.34
N ASN A 71 -17.86 0.07 -6.68
CA ASN A 71 -18.62 1.22 -7.15
C ASN A 71 -18.75 2.32 -6.09
N GLU A 72 -18.96 1.94 -4.84
CA GLU A 72 -19.02 2.88 -3.72
C GLU A 72 -17.68 3.60 -3.53
N ILE A 73 -16.60 2.88 -3.64
CA ILE A 73 -15.25 3.43 -3.47
C ILE A 73 -14.89 4.38 -4.62
N ARG A 74 -15.26 4.04 -5.85
CA ARG A 74 -15.08 4.96 -7.00
C ARG A 74 -15.86 6.26 -6.81
N LYS A 75 -17.11 6.18 -6.35
CA LYS A 75 -17.93 7.36 -6.04
C LYS A 75 -17.34 8.18 -4.90
N TYR A 76 -16.87 7.50 -3.86
CA TYR A 76 -16.24 8.14 -2.70
C TYR A 76 -14.96 8.87 -3.10
N ALA A 77 -14.13 8.24 -3.92
CA ALA A 77 -12.93 8.85 -4.46
C ALA A 77 -13.25 10.11 -5.29
N LYS A 78 -14.25 10.03 -6.15
CA LYS A 78 -14.71 11.17 -6.95
C LYS A 78 -15.16 12.32 -6.07
N LYS A 79 -15.96 12.03 -5.05
CA LYS A 79 -16.43 13.01 -4.07
C LYS A 79 -15.29 13.70 -3.33
N ASN A 80 -14.18 13.00 -3.14
CA ASN A 80 -12.99 13.51 -2.45
C ASN A 80 -11.91 14.06 -3.40
N GLY A 81 -12.24 14.28 -4.66
CA GLY A 81 -11.35 14.91 -5.65
C GLY A 81 -10.21 14.03 -6.14
N LEU A 82 -10.38 12.69 -6.11
CA LEU A 82 -9.33 11.73 -6.44
C LEU A 82 -9.56 10.99 -7.75
N SER A 83 -10.54 11.38 -8.57
CA SER A 83 -10.89 10.66 -9.81
C SER A 83 -9.71 10.50 -10.78
N ASP A 84 -8.85 11.52 -10.87
CA ASP A 84 -7.69 11.55 -11.74
C ASP A 84 -6.40 11.05 -11.07
N ARG A 85 -6.48 10.60 -9.83
CA ARG A 85 -5.32 10.19 -9.02
C ARG A 85 -5.42 8.76 -8.51
N LEU A 86 -6.58 8.14 -8.61
CA LEU A 86 -6.83 6.78 -8.15
C LEU A 86 -6.97 5.82 -9.32
N TYR A 87 -6.21 4.74 -9.29
CA TYR A 87 -6.34 3.62 -10.21
C TYR A 87 -6.77 2.37 -9.43
N ILE A 88 -7.86 1.75 -9.86
CA ILE A 88 -8.33 0.46 -9.32
C ILE A 88 -8.14 -0.57 -10.42
N THR A 89 -7.32 -1.60 -10.14
CA THR A 89 -6.97 -2.60 -11.16
C THR A 89 -8.08 -3.57 -11.50
N GLY A 90 -9.03 -3.79 -10.56
CA GLY A 90 -9.88 -4.97 -10.60
C GLY A 90 -9.09 -6.21 -10.18
N TRP A 91 -9.70 -7.40 -10.38
CA TRP A 91 -9.01 -8.65 -10.10
C TRP A 91 -7.82 -8.85 -11.06
N VAL A 92 -6.68 -9.27 -10.53
CA VAL A 92 -5.46 -9.54 -11.30
C VAL A 92 -4.82 -10.85 -10.83
N ASP A 93 -4.16 -11.56 -11.73
CA ASP A 93 -3.49 -12.84 -11.43
C ASP A 93 -2.33 -12.68 -10.47
N ASN A 94 -1.50 -11.66 -10.69
CA ASN A 94 -0.31 -11.41 -9.89
C ASN A 94 -0.27 -9.96 -9.40
N PRO A 95 -0.82 -9.69 -8.20
CA PRO A 95 -0.82 -8.34 -7.63
C PRO A 95 0.56 -7.74 -7.46
N MET A 96 1.58 -8.57 -7.31
CA MET A 96 2.95 -8.09 -7.06
C MET A 96 3.54 -7.33 -8.25
N ASN A 97 3.05 -7.57 -9.47
CA ASN A 97 3.42 -6.77 -10.63
C ASN A 97 3.08 -5.29 -10.45
N TYR A 98 2.00 -5.01 -9.72
CA TYR A 98 1.57 -3.64 -9.41
C TYR A 98 2.28 -3.08 -8.18
N VAL A 99 2.58 -3.92 -7.19
CA VAL A 99 3.31 -3.50 -5.97
C VAL A 99 4.70 -2.94 -6.33
N GLU A 100 5.33 -3.44 -7.38
CA GLU A 100 6.59 -2.90 -7.90
C GLU A 100 6.51 -1.39 -8.18
N LEU A 101 5.32 -0.88 -8.51
CA LEU A 101 5.09 0.52 -8.83
C LEU A 101 4.94 1.42 -7.60
N PHE A 102 4.76 0.85 -6.41
CA PHE A 102 4.50 1.60 -5.19
C PHE A 102 5.77 2.24 -4.62
N ASP A 103 5.64 3.42 -4.06
CA ASP A 103 6.65 4.03 -3.18
C ASP A 103 6.35 3.70 -1.71
N VAL A 104 5.07 3.55 -1.35
CA VAL A 104 4.61 3.11 -0.04
C VAL A 104 3.49 2.10 -0.21
N ALA A 105 3.54 1.02 0.53
CA ALA A 105 2.50 -0.01 0.56
C ALA A 105 1.70 0.06 1.87
N CYS A 106 0.39 -0.03 1.77
CA CYS A 106 -0.53 0.09 2.91
C CYS A 106 -1.31 -1.20 3.16
N LEU A 107 -1.53 -1.50 4.43
CA LEU A 107 -2.49 -2.50 4.90
C LEU A 107 -3.25 -1.91 6.09
N LEU A 108 -4.38 -1.25 5.81
CA LEU A 108 -5.17 -0.50 6.80
C LEU A 108 -6.38 -1.27 7.29
N SER A 109 -6.28 -2.58 7.34
CA SER A 109 -7.38 -3.49 7.67
C SER A 109 -8.01 -3.22 9.04
N ARG A 110 -9.31 -3.44 9.13
CA ARG A 110 -10.05 -3.40 10.39
C ARG A 110 -9.91 -4.68 11.20
N TRP A 111 -9.70 -5.81 10.51
CA TRP A 111 -9.30 -7.11 11.09
C TRP A 111 -8.45 -7.86 10.08
N GLU A 112 -7.51 -8.66 10.56
CA GLU A 112 -6.56 -9.36 9.69
C GLU A 112 -6.11 -10.69 10.31
N GLY A 113 -6.42 -11.81 9.66
CA GLY A 113 -6.10 -13.14 10.17
C GLY A 113 -4.60 -13.41 10.22
N PHE A 114 -3.91 -13.25 9.09
CA PHE A 114 -2.50 -13.65 8.94
C PHE A 114 -1.58 -12.54 8.43
N GLY A 115 -2.12 -11.49 7.82
CA GLY A 115 -1.32 -10.43 7.22
C GLY A 115 -0.40 -10.90 6.09
N LEU A 116 -0.88 -11.83 5.26
CA LEU A 116 -0.06 -12.52 4.24
C LEU A 116 0.58 -11.59 3.21
N VAL A 117 -0.02 -10.42 2.96
CA VAL A 117 0.54 -9.45 2.01
C VAL A 117 1.79 -8.74 2.55
N LEU A 118 1.96 -8.69 3.87
CA LEU A 118 3.08 -7.95 4.49
C LEU A 118 4.45 -8.53 4.09
N PRO A 119 4.70 -9.86 4.18
CA PRO A 119 5.94 -10.42 3.66
C PRO A 119 6.17 -10.13 2.17
N GLU A 120 5.12 -10.11 1.38
CA GLU A 120 5.19 -9.78 -0.05
C GLU A 120 5.64 -8.33 -0.27
N TYR A 121 5.08 -7.38 0.51
CA TYR A 121 5.53 -5.99 0.47
C TYR A 121 7.01 -5.85 0.88
N MET A 122 7.43 -6.60 1.90
CA MET A 122 8.82 -6.61 2.35
C MET A 122 9.77 -7.14 1.27
N MET A 123 9.41 -8.24 0.59
CA MET A 123 10.20 -8.79 -0.51
C MET A 123 10.31 -7.81 -1.68
N ALA A 124 9.26 -7.06 -1.94
CA ALA A 124 9.27 -6.02 -2.97
C ALA A 124 10.10 -4.79 -2.57
N GLY A 125 10.64 -4.75 -1.36
CA GLY A 125 11.41 -3.62 -0.87
C GLY A 125 10.58 -2.37 -0.64
N LYS A 126 9.32 -2.53 -0.25
CA LYS A 126 8.42 -1.39 -0.05
C LYS A 126 8.29 -1.03 1.43
N PRO A 127 8.42 0.26 1.78
CA PRO A 127 8.08 0.71 3.13
C PRO A 127 6.58 0.55 3.36
N ILE A 128 6.21 0.15 4.57
CA ILE A 128 4.85 -0.28 4.90
C ILE A 128 4.22 0.63 5.94
N VAL A 129 2.96 0.99 5.71
CA VAL A 129 2.07 1.57 6.72
C VAL A 129 0.93 0.60 6.95
N ALA A 130 0.76 0.13 8.18
CA ALA A 130 -0.24 -0.89 8.51
C ALA A 130 -0.99 -0.55 9.79
N SER A 131 -2.21 -1.05 9.90
CA SER A 131 -3.02 -0.86 11.12
C SER A 131 -2.57 -1.79 12.23
N ARG A 132 -2.64 -1.31 13.47
CA ARG A 132 -2.30 -2.06 14.70
C ARG A 132 -3.48 -2.94 15.09
N VAL A 133 -3.63 -4.08 14.43
CA VAL A 133 -4.76 -4.99 14.68
C VAL A 133 -4.35 -6.45 14.44
N ASP A 134 -4.89 -7.36 15.25
CA ASP A 134 -4.76 -8.81 15.11
C ASP A 134 -3.30 -9.26 14.91
N ALA A 135 -3.02 -9.99 13.83
CA ALA A 135 -1.68 -10.52 13.56
C ALA A 135 -0.65 -9.47 13.11
N ILE A 136 -1.09 -8.28 12.72
CA ILE A 136 -0.19 -7.27 12.15
C ILE A 136 0.95 -6.87 13.11
N PRO A 137 0.69 -6.57 14.42
CA PRO A 137 1.79 -6.22 15.33
C PRO A 137 2.79 -7.33 15.60
N SER A 138 2.48 -8.58 15.25
CA SER A 138 3.45 -9.69 15.35
C SER A 138 4.41 -9.73 14.15
N ILE A 139 4.08 -9.02 13.06
CA ILE A 139 4.86 -8.97 11.82
C ILE A 139 5.58 -7.62 11.70
N ILE A 140 4.87 -6.53 12.01
CA ILE A 140 5.39 -5.16 11.92
C ILE A 140 5.77 -4.66 13.31
N GLU A 141 7.05 -4.34 13.47
CA GLU A 141 7.58 -3.60 14.61
C GLU A 141 7.64 -2.12 14.25
N ASP A 142 6.85 -1.30 14.96
CA ASP A 142 6.66 0.12 14.65
C ASP A 142 7.99 0.89 14.69
N GLY A 143 8.27 1.57 13.59
CA GLY A 143 9.50 2.34 13.43
C GLY A 143 10.72 1.52 13.01
N GLU A 144 10.62 0.19 12.90
CA GLU A 144 11.72 -0.69 12.54
C GLU A 144 11.56 -1.26 11.11
N ASN A 145 10.51 -2.02 10.85
CA ASN A 145 10.25 -2.61 9.53
C ASN A 145 8.94 -2.14 8.90
N GLY A 146 8.27 -1.20 9.50
CA GLY A 146 7.04 -0.57 9.04
C GLY A 146 6.58 0.47 10.05
N LEU A 147 5.51 1.18 9.73
CA LEU A 147 4.86 2.11 10.65
C LEU A 147 3.46 1.58 10.97
N LEU A 148 3.12 1.54 12.25
CA LEU A 148 1.80 1.13 12.72
C LEU A 148 0.95 2.36 13.03
N VAL A 149 -0.32 2.29 12.64
CA VAL A 149 -1.34 3.33 12.91
C VAL A 149 -2.57 2.66 13.52
N GLU A 150 -3.41 3.43 14.20
CA GLU A 150 -4.64 2.87 14.76
C GLU A 150 -5.65 2.53 13.65
N VAL A 151 -6.53 1.58 13.93
CA VAL A 151 -7.63 1.21 13.02
C VAL A 151 -8.52 2.44 12.78
N ASP A 152 -8.97 2.63 11.55
CA ASP A 152 -9.83 3.75 11.12
C ASP A 152 -9.20 5.15 11.30
N ASP A 153 -7.89 5.23 11.45
CA ASP A 153 -7.17 6.49 11.62
C ASP A 153 -6.52 6.95 10.31
N ALA A 154 -7.32 7.53 9.43
CA ALA A 154 -6.83 8.05 8.15
C ALA A 154 -5.81 9.19 8.33
N ALA A 155 -5.99 10.04 9.34
CA ALA A 155 -5.05 11.12 9.64
C ALA A 155 -3.70 10.56 10.08
N GLY A 156 -3.69 9.54 10.95
CA GLY A 156 -2.48 8.84 11.36
C GLY A 156 -1.78 8.15 10.20
N ALA A 157 -2.55 7.49 9.34
CA ALA A 157 -2.02 6.85 8.13
C ALA A 157 -1.37 7.88 7.19
N SER A 158 -2.01 9.03 6.97
CA SER A 158 -1.45 10.09 6.13
C SER A 158 -0.14 10.64 6.70
N LYS A 159 -0.06 10.86 8.01
CA LYS A 159 1.17 11.30 8.68
C LYS A 159 2.30 10.30 8.49
N ALA A 160 2.01 9.01 8.63
CA ALA A 160 3.00 7.94 8.42
C ALA A 160 3.53 7.92 6.98
N VAL A 161 2.64 8.02 6.00
CA VAL A 161 3.01 8.11 4.57
C VAL A 161 3.88 9.34 4.32
N LEU A 162 3.51 10.50 4.85
CA LEU A 162 4.26 11.74 4.69
C LEU A 162 5.64 11.67 5.35
N GLN A 163 5.77 11.02 6.51
CA GLN A 163 7.06 10.79 7.16
C GLN A 163 8.00 9.98 6.27
N ILE A 164 7.50 8.91 5.67
CA ILE A 164 8.28 8.06 4.77
C ILE A 164 8.72 8.86 3.54
N HIS A 165 7.84 9.70 3.00
CA HIS A 165 8.15 10.54 1.84
C HIS A 165 9.24 11.58 2.17
N LYS A 166 9.17 12.21 3.33
CA LYS A 166 10.08 13.31 3.73
C LYS A 166 11.41 12.84 4.32
N ASN A 167 11.46 11.63 4.90
CA ASN A 167 12.60 11.14 5.65
C ASN A 167 13.25 9.94 4.95
N ASN A 168 14.31 10.20 4.19
CA ASN A 168 15.03 9.17 3.45
C ASN A 168 15.68 8.13 4.37
N GLU A 169 16.21 8.54 5.52
CA GLU A 169 16.81 7.62 6.49
C GLU A 169 15.78 6.63 7.04
N LEU A 170 14.60 7.15 7.42
CA LEU A 170 13.50 6.30 7.89
C LEU A 170 13.08 5.32 6.81
N ARG A 171 12.87 5.80 5.59
CA ARG A 171 12.44 4.96 4.46
C ARG A 171 13.43 3.83 4.22
N GLU A 172 14.73 4.13 4.13
CA GLU A 172 15.77 3.13 3.93
C GLU A 172 15.85 2.13 5.07
N LYS A 173 15.73 2.59 6.31
CA LYS A 173 15.69 1.73 7.49
C LYS A 173 14.55 0.71 7.41
N LEU A 174 13.33 1.19 7.10
CA LEU A 174 12.15 0.33 7.00
C LEU A 174 12.31 -0.71 5.90
N ILE A 175 12.84 -0.33 4.75
CA ILE A 175 13.08 -1.22 3.61
C ILE A 175 14.11 -2.28 3.97
N VAL A 176 15.25 -1.89 4.50
CA VAL A 176 16.36 -2.80 4.86
C VAL A 176 15.91 -3.81 5.90
N HIS A 177 15.25 -3.35 6.97
CA HIS A 177 14.76 -4.25 8.03
C HIS A 177 13.68 -5.20 7.50
N GLY A 178 12.77 -4.71 6.65
CA GLY A 178 11.76 -5.56 6.03
C GLY A 178 12.38 -6.67 5.18
N LEU A 179 13.37 -6.34 4.35
CA LEU A 179 14.10 -7.33 3.55
C LEU A 179 14.83 -8.35 4.42
N GLN A 180 15.47 -7.93 5.51
CA GLN A 180 16.13 -8.83 6.46
C GLN A 180 15.14 -9.80 7.12
N ASP A 181 13.94 -9.35 7.41
CA ASP A 181 12.93 -10.17 8.10
C ASP A 181 12.32 -11.26 7.20
N VAL A 182 12.39 -11.12 5.87
CA VAL A 182 11.87 -12.12 4.93
C VAL A 182 12.94 -12.96 4.25
N TYR A 183 14.19 -12.50 4.21
CA TYR A 183 15.34 -13.23 3.69
C TYR A 183 16.15 -13.81 4.86
#